data_8441074f46c46ffc5cfadcae5392a8b7
#
_entry.id   8441074f46c46ffc5cfadcae5392a8b7
#
_cell.length_a   1.000
_cell.length_b   1.000
_cell.length_c   1.000
_cell.angle_alpha   90.00
_cell.angle_beta   90.00
_cell.angle_gamma   90.00
#
_symmetry.space_group_name_H-M   'P 1'
#
loop_
_entity.id
_entity.type
_entity.pdbx_description
1 polymer ?
#
loop_
_entity_poly.entity_id
_entity_poly.type
_entity_poly.pdbx_seq_one_letter_code
_entity_poly.pdbx_strand_id
1 'polypeptide(L)'
;MTGKNTAKKIIDSQGIPSIVRQMDATDISRIIEIEKKSFSAPWSKTMFEETIFSPISRGLVIEHDNIVVGYIVFYAVDVEAHIMNLAVNPEQRKQGYGRQIMDHALKVFREKNISECYLEVREHNGDAQRLYECFGFEVIGRRKKYYPETGEDALVMQLLL
;
A
#
# COMPACT_ATOMS: atom_id res chain seq x y z
N MET A 1 -20.49 12.37 16.89
CA MET A 1 -19.12 12.44 17.46
C MET A 1 -18.13 12.36 16.33
N THR A 2 -17.54 13.46 16.00
CA THR A 2 -16.49 13.55 14.98
C THR A 2 -15.18 13.10 15.61
N GLY A 3 -14.82 11.84 15.43
CA GLY A 3 -13.51 11.34 15.80
C GLY A 3 -12.46 12.02 14.93
N LYS A 4 -11.75 13.00 15.48
CA LYS A 4 -10.56 13.57 14.86
C LYS A 4 -9.53 12.45 14.75
N ASN A 5 -9.41 11.88 13.56
CA ASN A 5 -8.36 10.94 13.23
C ASN A 5 -7.05 11.73 13.20
N THR A 6 -6.37 11.79 14.33
CA THR A 6 -5.03 12.39 14.44
C THR A 6 -4.05 11.46 13.73
N ALA A 7 -3.89 11.66 12.42
CA ALA A 7 -2.79 11.05 11.68
C ALA A 7 -1.48 11.38 12.40
N LYS A 8 -0.74 10.35 12.79
CA LYS A 8 0.53 10.51 13.48
C LYS A 8 1.51 11.17 12.50
N LYS A 9 1.82 12.44 12.69
CA LYS A 9 2.81 13.16 11.89
C LYS A 9 4.18 12.56 12.20
N ILE A 10 4.79 11.94 11.22
CA ILE A 10 6.18 11.53 11.31
C ILE A 10 7.00 12.65 10.66
N ILE A 11 7.93 13.17 11.42
CA ILE A 11 8.78 14.30 11.02
C ILE A 11 10.11 13.73 10.54
N ASP A 12 10.57 14.15 9.37
CA ASP A 12 11.86 13.75 8.84
C ASP A 12 13.02 14.44 9.58
N SER A 13 14.26 14.14 9.18
CA SER A 13 15.48 14.73 9.74
C SER A 13 15.58 16.26 9.56
N GLN A 14 14.74 16.84 8.70
CA GLN A 14 14.68 18.27 8.41
C GLN A 14 13.46 18.95 9.08
N GLY A 15 12.69 18.21 9.88
CA GLY A 15 11.51 18.73 10.54
C GLY A 15 10.26 18.80 9.65
N ILE A 16 10.28 18.21 8.45
CA ILE A 16 9.16 18.24 7.52
C ILE A 16 8.24 17.04 7.81
N PRO A 17 6.94 17.28 8.08
CA PRO A 17 6.02 16.19 8.40
C PRO A 17 5.59 15.41 7.15
N SER A 18 5.47 14.09 7.29
CA SER A 18 4.70 13.25 6.37
C SER A 18 3.31 12.98 6.94
N ILE A 19 2.31 12.89 6.08
CA ILE A 19 0.90 12.71 6.44
C ILE A 19 0.34 11.56 5.61
N VAL A 20 -0.28 10.58 6.29
CA VAL A 20 -1.08 9.55 5.63
C VAL A 20 -2.55 9.94 5.72
N ARG A 21 -3.22 9.94 4.59
CA ARG A 21 -4.65 10.25 4.48
C ARG A 21 -5.35 9.36 3.46
N GLN A 22 -6.67 9.41 3.45
CA GLN A 22 -7.45 8.71 2.44
C GLN A 22 -7.18 9.31 1.05
N MET A 23 -7.04 8.42 0.06
CA MET A 23 -6.94 8.75 -1.36
C MET A 23 -8.26 9.34 -1.86
N ASP A 24 -8.18 10.34 -2.69
CA ASP A 24 -9.33 10.89 -3.41
C ASP A 24 -9.05 11.04 -4.91
N ALA A 25 -10.07 11.45 -5.67
CA ALA A 25 -9.97 11.56 -7.12
C ALA A 25 -8.87 12.53 -7.60
N THR A 26 -8.52 13.53 -6.80
CA THR A 26 -7.47 14.51 -7.15
C THR A 26 -6.06 13.91 -7.10
N ASP A 27 -5.88 12.79 -6.42
CA ASP A 27 -4.60 12.11 -6.29
C ASP A 27 -4.26 11.22 -7.49
N ILE A 28 -5.25 10.84 -8.30
CA ILE A 28 -5.10 9.79 -9.31
C ILE A 28 -4.00 10.12 -10.31
N SER A 29 -3.90 11.35 -10.78
CA SER A 29 -2.86 11.74 -11.74
C SER A 29 -1.45 11.48 -11.19
N ARG A 30 -1.22 11.84 -9.94
CA ARG A 30 0.08 11.65 -9.30
C ARG A 30 0.35 10.17 -9.00
N ILE A 31 -0.66 9.43 -8.57
CA ILE A 31 -0.56 7.99 -8.32
C ILE A 31 -0.19 7.24 -9.61
N ILE A 32 -0.78 7.58 -10.75
CA ILE A 32 -0.45 6.98 -12.04
C ILE A 32 1.01 7.23 -12.42
N GLU A 33 1.56 8.41 -12.14
CA GLU A 33 2.98 8.68 -12.38
C GLU A 33 3.87 7.75 -11.55
N ILE A 34 3.56 7.57 -10.27
CA ILE A 34 4.28 6.67 -9.37
C ILE A 34 4.15 5.22 -9.83
N GLU A 35 2.94 4.81 -10.20
CA GLU A 35 2.61 3.47 -10.70
C GLU A 35 3.42 3.11 -11.94
N LYS A 36 3.45 3.99 -12.93
CA LYS A 36 4.20 3.79 -14.17
C LYS A 36 5.71 3.70 -13.96
N LYS A 37 6.25 4.41 -12.98
CA LYS A 37 7.66 4.35 -12.61
C LYS A 37 8.00 3.10 -11.78
N SER A 38 7.02 2.48 -11.16
CA SER A 38 7.22 1.39 -10.20
C SER A 38 6.98 0.00 -10.78
N PHE A 39 6.10 -0.14 -11.78
CA PHE A 39 5.66 -1.44 -12.28
C PHE A 39 5.71 -1.52 -13.80
N SER A 40 6.08 -2.71 -14.31
CA SER A 40 6.10 -3.01 -15.74
C SER A 40 4.70 -3.15 -16.34
N ALA A 41 3.73 -3.60 -15.55
CA ALA A 41 2.32 -3.68 -15.89
C ALA A 41 1.50 -2.77 -14.96
N PRO A 42 1.52 -1.45 -15.17
CA PRO A 42 0.88 -0.51 -14.27
C PRO A 42 -0.64 -0.60 -14.33
N TRP A 43 -1.29 -0.35 -13.20
CA TRP A 43 -2.73 -0.17 -13.14
C TRP A 43 -3.17 1.03 -13.99
N SER A 44 -4.34 0.90 -14.60
CA SER A 44 -4.98 1.99 -15.33
C SER A 44 -5.64 3.00 -14.40
N LYS A 45 -5.93 4.18 -14.94
CA LYS A 45 -6.76 5.19 -14.25
C LYS A 45 -8.09 4.61 -13.77
N THR A 46 -8.77 3.84 -14.61
CA THR A 46 -10.05 3.22 -14.29
C THR A 46 -9.95 2.29 -13.07
N MET A 47 -8.88 1.52 -12.95
CA MET A 47 -8.69 0.64 -11.79
C MET A 47 -8.58 1.42 -10.48
N PHE A 48 -7.89 2.56 -10.48
CA PHE A 48 -7.82 3.43 -9.31
C PHE A 48 -9.17 4.10 -9.01
N GLU A 49 -9.89 4.55 -10.02
CA GLU A 49 -11.23 5.13 -9.86
C GLU A 49 -12.21 4.12 -9.26
N GLU A 50 -12.21 2.89 -9.76
CA GLU A 50 -13.04 1.80 -9.22
C GLU A 50 -12.74 1.54 -7.74
N THR A 51 -11.47 1.60 -7.35
CA THR A 51 -11.05 1.47 -5.95
C THR A 51 -11.65 2.57 -5.08
N ILE A 52 -11.59 3.82 -5.51
CA ILE A 52 -12.10 4.97 -4.75
C ILE A 52 -13.62 4.86 -4.53
N PHE A 53 -14.34 4.37 -5.53
CA PHE A 53 -15.80 4.27 -5.48
C PHE A 53 -16.32 2.93 -4.92
N SER A 54 -15.45 1.96 -4.69
CA SER A 54 -15.84 0.65 -4.17
C SER A 54 -16.17 0.73 -2.67
N PRO A 55 -17.28 0.10 -2.21
CA PRO A 55 -17.61 0.07 -0.78
C PRO A 55 -16.67 -0.81 0.05
N ILE A 56 -15.96 -1.75 -0.56
CA ILE A 56 -15.06 -2.68 0.13
C ILE A 56 -13.57 -2.33 -0.03
N SER A 57 -13.24 -1.50 -1.00
CA SER A 57 -11.85 -1.10 -1.26
C SER A 57 -11.56 0.28 -0.72
N ARG A 58 -10.30 0.50 -0.36
CA ARG A 58 -9.79 1.80 0.07
C ARG A 58 -8.40 2.05 -0.47
N GLY A 59 -8.11 3.30 -0.72
CA GLY A 59 -6.78 3.78 -0.97
C GLY A 59 -6.33 4.76 0.10
N LEU A 60 -5.07 4.70 0.45
CA LEU A 60 -4.39 5.69 1.27
C LEU A 60 -3.24 6.26 0.47
N VAL A 61 -2.95 7.54 0.68
CA VAL A 61 -1.75 8.20 0.15
C VAL A 61 -0.89 8.70 1.30
N ILE A 62 0.41 8.77 1.06
CA ILE A 62 1.34 9.45 1.95
C ILE A 62 1.88 10.68 1.25
N GLU A 63 1.77 11.82 1.92
CA GLU A 63 2.29 13.11 1.48
C GLU A 63 3.54 13.48 2.28
N HIS A 64 4.50 14.06 1.60
CA HIS A 64 5.62 14.74 2.19
C HIS A 64 5.75 16.11 1.53
N ASP A 65 5.81 17.17 2.33
CA ASP A 65 5.82 18.56 1.86
C ASP A 65 4.69 18.87 0.85
N ASN A 66 3.47 18.42 1.18
CA ASN A 66 2.25 18.55 0.37
C ASN A 66 2.29 17.84 -1.01
N ILE A 67 3.24 16.93 -1.21
CA ILE A 67 3.36 16.14 -2.44
C ILE A 67 3.13 14.67 -2.11
N VAL A 68 2.25 13.99 -2.85
CA VAL A 68 2.06 12.54 -2.73
C VAL A 68 3.33 11.84 -3.19
N VAL A 69 3.91 11.04 -2.29
CA VAL A 69 5.14 10.27 -2.52
C VAL A 69 4.92 8.75 -2.55
N GLY A 70 3.75 8.31 -2.15
CA GLY A 70 3.39 6.89 -2.17
C GLY A 70 1.91 6.65 -1.92
N TYR A 71 1.49 5.41 -2.11
CA TYR A 71 0.11 5.00 -1.89
C TYR A 71 0.02 3.52 -1.56
N ILE A 72 -1.09 3.11 -0.97
CA ILE A 72 -1.50 1.73 -0.77
C ILE A 72 -2.97 1.58 -1.13
N VAL A 73 -3.31 0.47 -1.76
CA VAL A 73 -4.68 0.09 -2.09
C VAL A 73 -4.96 -1.28 -1.50
N PHE A 74 -6.09 -1.41 -0.84
CA PHE A 74 -6.54 -2.67 -0.26
C PHE A 74 -8.06 -2.79 -0.31
N TYR A 75 -8.56 -4.02 -0.21
CA TYR A 75 -9.96 -4.26 0.13
C TYR A 75 -10.06 -5.02 1.45
N ALA A 76 -11.22 -4.94 2.08
CA ALA A 76 -11.51 -5.67 3.30
C ALA A 76 -12.95 -6.18 3.29
N VAL A 77 -13.11 -7.47 3.58
CA VAL A 77 -14.40 -8.14 3.67
C VAL A 77 -14.39 -9.02 4.92
N ASP A 78 -15.40 -8.88 5.74
CA ASP A 78 -15.52 -9.56 7.05
C ASP A 78 -14.27 -9.33 7.91
N VAL A 79 -13.49 -10.37 8.13
CA VAL A 79 -12.28 -10.35 8.97
C VAL A 79 -10.99 -10.38 8.18
N GLU A 80 -11.07 -10.32 6.86
CA GLU A 80 -9.93 -10.42 5.96
C GLU A 80 -9.67 -9.10 5.23
N ALA A 81 -8.41 -8.72 5.10
CA ALA A 81 -7.95 -7.67 4.22
C ALA A 81 -6.97 -8.22 3.17
N HIS A 82 -6.96 -7.61 2.01
CA HIS A 82 -6.03 -7.94 0.94
C HIS A 82 -5.39 -6.67 0.42
N ILE A 83 -4.07 -6.58 0.54
CA ILE A 83 -3.31 -5.48 -0.05
C ILE A 83 -3.15 -5.77 -1.54
N MET A 84 -3.70 -4.90 -2.36
CA MET A 84 -3.74 -5.05 -3.81
C MET A 84 -2.54 -4.39 -4.49
N ASN A 85 -2.10 -3.26 -3.96
CA ASN A 85 -1.01 -2.50 -4.54
C ASN A 85 -0.39 -1.56 -3.49
N LEU A 86 0.92 -1.42 -3.54
CA LEU A 86 1.69 -0.52 -2.69
C LEU A 86 2.89 -0.01 -3.48
N ALA A 87 3.07 1.29 -3.56
CA ALA A 87 4.25 1.86 -4.16
C ALA A 87 4.67 3.17 -3.49
N VAL A 88 5.98 3.39 -3.45
CA VAL A 88 6.61 4.66 -3.13
C VAL A 88 7.34 5.13 -4.39
N ASN A 89 7.24 6.42 -4.69
CA ASN A 89 7.95 7.01 -5.82
C ASN A 89 9.44 6.60 -5.77
N PRO A 90 10.00 6.02 -6.85
CA PRO A 90 11.37 5.52 -6.84
C PRO A 90 12.42 6.51 -6.33
N GLU A 91 12.22 7.80 -6.60
CA GLU A 91 13.14 8.87 -6.17
C GLU A 91 13.11 9.14 -4.65
N GLN A 92 12.07 8.67 -3.96
CA GLN A 92 11.88 8.88 -2.51
C GLN A 92 11.87 7.57 -1.71
N ARG A 93 12.35 6.48 -2.29
CA ARG A 93 12.47 5.20 -1.59
C ARG A 93 13.57 5.24 -0.52
N LYS A 94 13.52 4.27 0.42
CA LYS A 94 14.48 4.11 1.53
C LYS A 94 14.49 5.29 2.52
N GLN A 95 13.40 6.04 2.57
CA GLN A 95 13.18 7.13 3.53
C GLN A 95 12.11 6.80 4.57
N GLY A 96 11.58 5.56 4.55
CA GLY A 96 10.61 5.08 5.52
C GLY A 96 9.14 5.31 5.15
N TYR A 97 8.81 5.83 3.97
CA TYR A 97 7.42 6.11 3.57
C TYR A 97 6.59 4.82 3.42
N GLY A 98 7.16 3.78 2.84
CA GLY A 98 6.49 2.48 2.72
C GLY A 98 6.13 1.91 4.08
N ARG A 99 7.02 2.02 5.04
CA ARG A 99 6.78 1.60 6.42
C ARG A 99 5.67 2.41 7.08
N GLN A 100 5.67 3.72 6.91
CA GLN A 100 4.66 4.60 7.51
C GLN A 100 3.25 4.31 6.97
N ILE A 101 3.11 4.14 5.66
CA ILE A 101 1.81 3.86 5.05
C ILE A 101 1.31 2.46 5.42
N MET A 102 2.21 1.48 5.55
CA MET A 102 1.89 0.14 6.05
C MET A 102 1.41 0.17 7.50
N ASP A 103 2.14 0.86 8.40
CA ASP A 103 1.73 1.04 9.80
C ASP A 103 0.31 1.61 9.89
N HIS A 104 0.02 2.61 9.08
CA HIS A 104 -1.31 3.23 9.06
C HIS A 104 -2.39 2.26 8.56
N ALA A 105 -2.13 1.52 7.49
CA ALA A 105 -3.06 0.53 6.96
C ALA A 105 -3.35 -0.57 8.00
N LEU A 106 -2.33 -1.10 8.66
CA LEU A 106 -2.49 -2.12 9.69
C LEU A 106 -3.26 -1.60 10.90
N LYS A 107 -3.08 -0.33 11.27
CA LYS A 107 -3.90 0.32 12.30
C LYS A 107 -5.37 0.36 11.91
N VAL A 108 -5.67 0.76 10.67
CA VAL A 108 -7.04 0.75 10.12
C VAL A 108 -7.63 -0.67 10.17
N PHE A 109 -6.85 -1.70 9.83
CA PHE A 109 -7.31 -3.08 9.89
C PHE A 109 -7.67 -3.51 11.32
N ARG A 110 -6.82 -3.20 12.29
CA ARG A 110 -7.08 -3.51 13.72
C ARG A 110 -8.34 -2.79 14.24
N GLU A 111 -8.50 -1.53 13.90
CA GLU A 111 -9.68 -0.75 14.29
C GLU A 111 -10.98 -1.31 13.70
N LYS A 112 -10.90 -2.03 12.58
CA LYS A 112 -12.02 -2.69 11.92
C LYS A 112 -12.18 -4.16 12.29
N ASN A 113 -11.44 -4.65 13.26
CA ASN A 113 -11.43 -6.06 13.68
C ASN A 113 -11.07 -7.04 12.56
N ILE A 114 -10.23 -6.62 11.62
CA ILE A 114 -9.61 -7.50 10.64
C ILE A 114 -8.59 -8.38 11.37
N SER A 115 -8.67 -9.69 11.17
CA SER A 115 -7.79 -10.66 11.82
C SER A 115 -6.71 -11.22 10.90
N GLU A 116 -6.90 -11.11 9.59
CA GLU A 116 -5.99 -11.68 8.59
C GLU A 116 -5.76 -10.69 7.46
N CYS A 117 -4.52 -10.57 7.02
CA CYS A 117 -4.15 -9.76 5.88
C CYS A 117 -3.30 -10.56 4.90
N TYR A 118 -3.62 -10.47 3.61
CA TYR A 118 -2.95 -11.17 2.53
C TYR A 118 -2.39 -10.20 1.50
N LEU A 119 -1.36 -10.62 0.81
CA LEU A 119 -0.82 -9.94 -0.36
C LEU A 119 -0.10 -10.93 -1.28
N GLU A 120 0.07 -10.55 -2.53
CA GLU A 120 1.01 -11.16 -3.47
C GLU A 120 2.17 -10.21 -3.72
N VAL A 121 3.36 -10.77 -3.81
CA VAL A 121 4.60 -10.04 -4.12
C VAL A 121 5.42 -10.80 -5.13
N ARG A 122 6.05 -10.11 -6.07
CA ARG A 122 6.93 -10.74 -7.05
C ARG A 122 8.08 -11.45 -6.35
N GLU A 123 8.39 -12.65 -6.83
CA GLU A 123 9.46 -13.49 -6.32
C GLU A 123 10.82 -12.76 -6.24
N HIS A 124 11.12 -11.91 -7.22
CA HIS A 124 12.38 -11.17 -7.28
C HIS A 124 12.32 -9.77 -6.63
N ASN A 125 11.18 -9.36 -6.08
CA ASN A 125 11.05 -8.09 -5.37
C ASN A 125 11.48 -8.22 -3.89
N GLY A 126 12.78 -8.38 -3.67
CA GLY A 126 13.32 -8.55 -2.32
C GLY A 126 13.11 -7.38 -1.38
N ASP A 127 13.08 -6.15 -1.90
CA ASP A 127 12.84 -4.95 -1.08
C ASP A 127 11.42 -4.94 -0.50
N ALA A 128 10.41 -5.26 -1.31
CA ALA A 128 9.04 -5.38 -0.85
C ALA A 128 8.87 -6.54 0.14
N GLN A 129 9.46 -7.69 -0.15
CA GLN A 129 9.41 -8.85 0.76
C GLN A 129 9.98 -8.49 2.14
N ARG A 130 11.13 -7.84 2.19
CA ARG A 130 11.73 -7.39 3.46
C ARG A 130 10.84 -6.41 4.21
N LEU A 131 10.19 -5.50 3.52
CA LEU A 131 9.23 -4.59 4.13
C LEU A 131 8.09 -5.37 4.80
N TYR A 132 7.48 -6.31 4.09
CA TYR A 132 6.38 -7.11 4.62
C TYR A 132 6.82 -8.02 5.78
N GLU A 133 7.97 -8.65 5.67
CA GLU A 133 8.57 -9.47 6.73
C GLU A 133 8.80 -8.65 8.02
N CYS A 134 9.22 -7.39 7.91
CA CYS A 134 9.36 -6.50 9.07
C CYS A 134 8.05 -6.26 9.83
N PHE A 135 6.91 -6.43 9.17
CA PHE A 135 5.59 -6.33 9.80
C PHE A 135 5.05 -7.69 10.30
N GLY A 136 5.77 -8.77 10.06
CA GLY A 136 5.39 -10.11 10.48
C GLY A 136 4.64 -10.91 9.42
N PHE A 137 4.62 -10.45 8.17
CA PHE A 137 4.10 -11.27 7.07
C PHE A 137 4.99 -12.48 6.83
N GLU A 138 4.37 -13.62 6.61
CA GLU A 138 5.04 -14.87 6.30
C GLU A 138 4.59 -15.41 4.94
N VAL A 139 5.50 -16.04 4.22
CA VAL A 139 5.17 -16.70 2.95
C VAL A 139 4.36 -17.96 3.26
N ILE A 140 3.15 -18.05 2.73
CA ILE A 140 2.25 -19.20 2.90
C ILE A 140 2.01 -19.96 1.61
N GLY A 141 2.44 -19.46 0.47
CA GLY A 141 2.22 -20.09 -0.82
C GLY A 141 2.91 -19.38 -1.96
N ARG A 142 2.71 -19.93 -3.13
CA ARG A 142 3.28 -19.46 -4.39
C ARG A 142 2.25 -19.60 -5.50
N ARG A 143 2.10 -18.57 -6.33
CA ARG A 143 1.34 -18.59 -7.57
C ARG A 143 2.31 -18.63 -8.74
N LYS A 144 2.41 -19.75 -9.44
CA LYS A 144 3.33 -19.89 -10.56
C LYS A 144 2.89 -19.04 -11.76
N LYS A 145 3.85 -18.37 -12.40
CA LYS A 145 3.64 -17.54 -13.60
C LYS A 145 2.50 -16.53 -13.44
N TYR A 146 2.40 -15.96 -12.25
CA TYR A 146 1.32 -15.03 -11.88
C TYR A 146 1.38 -13.72 -12.66
N TYR A 147 2.58 -13.26 -13.00
CA TYR A 147 2.85 -12.03 -13.74
C TYR A 147 3.16 -12.38 -15.21
N PRO A 148 2.18 -12.29 -16.13
CA PRO A 148 2.35 -12.77 -17.51
C PRO A 148 3.41 -12.00 -18.30
N GLU A 149 3.64 -10.72 -17.98
CA GLU A 149 4.61 -9.87 -18.66
C GLU A 149 6.07 -10.28 -18.42
N THR A 150 6.37 -10.95 -17.31
CA THR A 150 7.73 -11.41 -16.95
C THR A 150 7.83 -12.92 -16.79
N GLY A 151 6.71 -13.61 -16.64
CA GLY A 151 6.65 -15.03 -16.27
C GLY A 151 7.04 -15.31 -14.82
N GLU A 152 7.21 -14.25 -14.00
CA GLU A 152 7.56 -14.41 -12.58
C GLU A 152 6.42 -15.04 -11.78
N ASP A 153 6.82 -15.81 -10.78
CA ASP A 153 5.91 -16.28 -9.73
C ASP A 153 5.58 -15.16 -8.75
N ALA A 154 4.43 -15.25 -8.12
CA ALA A 154 4.10 -14.46 -6.94
C ALA A 154 4.28 -15.30 -5.68
N LEU A 155 4.86 -14.73 -4.65
CA LEU A 155 4.77 -15.25 -3.29
C LEU A 155 3.48 -14.73 -2.67
N VAL A 156 2.72 -15.63 -2.04
CA VAL A 156 1.55 -15.24 -1.24
C VAL A 156 2.00 -15.10 0.20
N MET A 157 1.78 -13.93 0.78
CA MET A 157 2.15 -13.65 2.17
C MET A 157 0.91 -13.36 3.02
N GLN A 158 0.97 -13.75 4.27
CA GLN A 158 -0.10 -13.60 5.26
C GLN A 158 0.44 -12.96 6.52
N LEU A 159 -0.36 -12.09 7.11
CA LEU A 159 -0.18 -11.55 8.46
C LEU A 159 -1.42 -11.85 9.28
N LEU A 160 -1.23 -12.45 10.46
CA LEU A 160 -2.27 -12.57 11.49
C LEU A 160 -2.20 -11.34 12.42
N LEU A 161 -3.33 -10.68 12.56
CA LEU A 161 -3.44 -9.42 13.30
C LEU A 161 -3.96 -9.62 14.73
#